data_139f354bb48e62c7c5a5ef7777894332
#
_entry.id   139f354bb48e62c7c5a5ef7777894332
#
_cell.length_a   1.000
_cell.length_b   1.000
_cell.length_c   1.000
_cell.angle_alpha   90.00
_cell.angle_beta   90.00
_cell.angle_gamma   90.00
#
_symmetry.space_group_name_H-M   'P 1'
#
loop_
_entity.id
_entity.type
_entity.pdbx_description
1 polymer ?
#
loop_
_entity_poly.entity_id
_entity_poly.type
_entity_poly.pdbx_seq_one_letter_code
_entity_poly.pdbx_strand_id
1 'polypeptide(L)'
;MALLRCIPAIEALNLKDDDERIGVDIVKRAIEYPTRHLAMNGGYEGSVVVQEVRKRKGNEGFNAATGEYEDLVKAGVVDPKKVTRTALQNASSIAGLLLTTECLITEIPEKKEKAPAGHGGGHGMGDMDY
;
A
#
# COMPACT_ATOMS: atom_id res chain seq x y z
N MET A 1 4.93 -9.01 2.37
CA MET A 1 5.94 -10.11 2.45
C MET A 1 6.38 -10.60 1.08
N ALA A 2 5.49 -10.99 0.16
CA ALA A 2 5.88 -11.55 -1.16
C ALA A 2 6.84 -10.63 -1.94
N LEU A 3 6.61 -9.33 -1.96
CA LEU A 3 7.48 -8.35 -2.62
C LEU A 3 8.90 -8.34 -2.03
N LEU A 4 9.06 -8.41 -0.71
CA LEU A 4 10.38 -8.48 -0.08
C LEU A 4 11.16 -9.74 -0.48
N ARG A 5 10.45 -10.85 -0.75
CA ARG A 5 11.07 -12.10 -1.22
C ARG A 5 11.56 -12.02 -2.68
N CYS A 6 11.18 -10.99 -3.42
CA CYS A 6 11.68 -10.73 -4.77
C CYS A 6 13.05 -10.01 -4.77
N ILE A 7 13.49 -9.41 -3.65
CA ILE A 7 14.76 -8.67 -3.59
C ILE A 7 15.96 -9.50 -4.09
N PRO A 8 16.17 -10.75 -3.66
CA PRO A 8 17.29 -11.55 -4.16
C PRO A 8 17.26 -11.77 -5.68
N ALA A 9 16.07 -11.90 -6.26
CA ALA A 9 15.94 -12.03 -7.72
C ALA A 9 16.31 -10.72 -8.45
N ILE A 10 16.02 -9.58 -7.85
CA ILE A 10 16.40 -8.26 -8.36
C ILE A 10 17.93 -8.08 -8.25
N GLU A 11 18.52 -8.47 -7.14
CA GLU A 11 19.97 -8.40 -6.90
C GLU A 11 20.79 -9.32 -7.83
N ALA A 12 20.18 -10.39 -8.31
CA ALA A 12 20.80 -11.32 -9.25
C ALA A 12 20.80 -10.82 -10.71
N LEU A 13 20.17 -9.68 -11.01
CA LEU A 13 20.18 -9.11 -12.35
C LEU A 13 21.58 -8.61 -12.71
N ASN A 14 22.12 -9.14 -13.81
CA ASN A 14 23.42 -8.73 -14.31
C ASN A 14 23.25 -7.57 -15.32
N LEU A 15 23.20 -6.35 -14.79
CA LEU A 15 23.02 -5.12 -15.58
C LEU A 15 24.39 -4.57 -15.97
N LYS A 16 24.51 -4.17 -17.22
CA LYS A 16 25.74 -3.59 -17.78
C LYS A 16 25.76 -2.07 -17.72
N ASP A 17 24.58 -1.46 -17.69
CA ASP A 17 24.38 -0.02 -17.69
C ASP A 17 24.20 0.49 -16.24
N ASP A 18 24.87 1.59 -15.92
CA ASP A 18 24.79 2.20 -14.59
C ASP A 18 23.44 2.88 -14.35
N ASP A 19 22.79 3.44 -15.38
CA ASP A 19 21.46 4.03 -15.29
C ASP A 19 20.40 2.96 -15.04
N GLU A 20 20.52 1.80 -15.68
CA GLU A 20 19.66 0.64 -15.38
C GLU A 20 19.81 0.18 -13.92
N ARG A 21 21.04 0.21 -13.38
CA ARG A 21 21.29 -0.14 -11.96
C ARG A 21 20.59 0.84 -11.02
N ILE A 22 20.63 2.14 -11.31
CA ILE A 22 19.92 3.15 -10.52
C ILE A 22 18.42 2.88 -10.54
N GLY A 23 17.83 2.58 -11.70
CA GLY A 23 16.42 2.22 -11.83
C GLY A 23 16.05 0.99 -11.01
N VAL A 24 16.86 -0.04 -11.05
CA VAL A 24 16.67 -1.27 -10.26
C VAL A 24 16.79 -1.00 -8.76
N ASP A 25 17.70 -0.16 -8.31
CA ASP A 25 17.83 0.22 -6.90
C ASP A 25 16.62 1.02 -6.42
N ILE A 26 16.01 1.86 -7.26
CA ILE A 26 14.75 2.55 -6.96
C ILE A 26 13.64 1.52 -6.73
N VAL A 27 13.46 0.56 -7.64
CA VAL A 27 12.45 -0.50 -7.49
C VAL A 27 12.70 -1.33 -6.24
N LYS A 28 13.95 -1.72 -5.98
CA LYS A 28 14.35 -2.49 -4.79
C LYS A 28 13.94 -1.79 -3.49
N ARG A 29 14.13 -0.48 -3.41
CA ARG A 29 13.67 0.32 -2.26
C ARG A 29 12.15 0.41 -2.21
N ALA A 30 11.51 0.64 -3.36
CA ALA A 30 10.05 0.82 -3.43
C ALA A 30 9.28 -0.42 -2.95
N ILE A 31 9.74 -1.64 -3.23
CA ILE A 31 9.05 -2.87 -2.83
C ILE A 31 9.11 -3.16 -1.33
N GLU A 32 9.91 -2.44 -0.56
CA GLU A 32 9.91 -2.50 0.91
C GLU A 32 8.72 -1.72 1.52
N TYR A 33 8.27 -0.67 0.84
CA TYR A 33 7.27 0.26 1.38
C TYR A 33 5.95 -0.40 1.79
N PRO A 34 5.34 -1.32 1.01
CA PRO A 34 4.09 -1.95 1.42
C PRO A 34 4.18 -2.65 2.78
N THR A 35 5.28 -3.36 3.03
CA THR A 35 5.49 -4.02 4.33
C THR A 35 5.75 -3.02 5.44
N ARG A 36 6.55 -1.97 5.14
CA ARG A 36 6.83 -0.89 6.07
C ARG A 36 5.55 -0.18 6.52
N HIS A 37 4.69 0.18 5.56
CA HIS A 37 3.42 0.86 5.85
C HIS A 37 2.45 -0.02 6.64
N LEU A 38 2.35 -1.32 6.32
CA LEU A 38 1.53 -2.24 7.09
C LEU A 38 1.97 -2.33 8.55
N ALA A 39 3.28 -2.38 8.80
CA ALA A 39 3.82 -2.39 10.15
C ALA A 39 3.53 -1.06 10.88
N MET A 40 3.76 0.07 10.22
CA MET A 40 3.50 1.40 10.79
C MET A 40 2.02 1.60 11.12
N ASN A 41 1.11 1.15 10.27
CA ASN A 41 -0.34 1.19 10.53
C ASN A 41 -0.74 0.32 11.72
N GLY A 42 0.01 -0.75 11.98
CA GLY A 42 -0.14 -1.59 13.18
C GLY A 42 0.53 -1.02 14.44
N GLY A 43 1.16 0.17 14.36
CA GLY A 43 1.85 0.80 15.48
C GLY A 43 3.28 0.32 15.71
N TYR A 44 3.88 -0.38 14.73
CA TYR A 44 5.23 -0.92 14.82
C TYR A 44 6.24 -0.11 13.99
N GLU A 45 7.52 -0.18 14.36
CA GLU A 45 8.59 0.45 13.58
C GLU A 45 8.84 -0.30 12.27
N GLY A 46 8.40 0.29 11.16
CA GLY A 46 8.39 -0.38 9.85
C GLY A 46 9.77 -0.77 9.35
N SER A 47 10.82 -0.01 9.67
CA SER A 47 12.20 -0.29 9.26
C SER A 47 12.73 -1.56 9.95
N VAL A 48 12.44 -1.70 11.24
CA VAL A 48 12.83 -2.87 12.03
C VAL A 48 12.12 -4.11 11.50
N VAL A 49 10.80 -4.00 11.27
CA VAL A 49 10.00 -5.12 10.74
C VAL A 49 10.53 -5.57 9.37
N VAL A 50 10.84 -4.64 8.46
CA VAL A 50 11.39 -4.99 7.14
C VAL A 50 12.72 -5.73 7.28
N GLN A 51 13.63 -5.24 8.14
CA GLN A 51 14.92 -5.89 8.36
C GLN A 51 14.77 -7.32 8.93
N GLU A 52 13.89 -7.49 9.91
CA GLU A 52 13.65 -8.81 10.52
C GLU A 52 13.01 -9.79 9.53
N VAL A 53 12.06 -9.33 8.71
CA VAL A 53 11.45 -10.17 7.68
C VAL A 53 12.46 -10.57 6.61
N ARG A 54 13.42 -9.71 6.25
CA ARG A 54 14.48 -10.04 5.27
C ARG A 54 15.40 -11.17 5.74
N LYS A 55 15.65 -11.28 7.05
CA LYS A 55 16.46 -12.37 7.64
C LYS A 55 15.73 -13.73 7.62
N ARG A 56 14.41 -13.71 7.60
CA ARG A 56 13.57 -14.91 7.66
C ARG A 56 13.39 -15.53 6.28
N LYS A 57 13.01 -16.81 6.22
CA LYS A 57 12.87 -17.57 4.98
C LYS A 57 11.46 -18.15 4.83
N GLY A 58 11.15 -18.57 3.61
CA GLY A 58 9.87 -19.24 3.32
C GLY A 58 8.66 -18.37 3.59
N ASN A 59 7.68 -18.90 4.28
CA ASN A 59 6.41 -18.25 4.60
C ASN A 59 6.44 -17.40 5.86
N GLU A 60 7.57 -17.36 6.56
CA GLU A 60 7.70 -16.55 7.78
C GLU A 60 7.61 -15.06 7.44
N GLY A 61 6.80 -14.35 8.20
CA GLY A 61 6.60 -12.92 8.04
C GLY A 61 6.06 -12.30 9.31
N PHE A 62 5.77 -11.02 9.25
CA PHE A 62 5.23 -10.26 10.38
C PHE A 62 3.70 -10.18 10.28
N ASN A 63 3.02 -10.62 11.33
CA ASN A 63 1.58 -10.45 11.49
C ASN A 63 1.31 -9.15 12.26
N ALA A 64 0.84 -8.11 11.56
CA ALA A 64 0.60 -6.81 12.17
C ALA A 64 -0.58 -6.79 13.16
N ALA A 65 -1.45 -7.79 13.13
CA ALA A 65 -2.57 -7.90 14.06
C ALA A 65 -2.13 -8.44 15.43
N THR A 66 -1.16 -9.37 15.44
CA THR A 66 -0.67 -9.99 16.69
C THR A 66 0.66 -9.37 17.17
N GLY A 67 1.41 -8.72 16.26
CA GLY A 67 2.76 -8.23 16.54
C GLY A 67 3.84 -9.31 16.47
N GLU A 68 3.51 -10.51 16.01
CA GLU A 68 4.40 -11.65 16.03
C GLU A 68 4.97 -11.99 14.64
N TYR A 69 6.11 -12.69 14.66
CA TYR A 69 6.71 -13.24 13.45
C TYR A 69 6.39 -14.73 13.37
N GLU A 70 5.59 -15.13 12.40
CA GLU A 70 5.05 -16.47 12.25
C GLU A 70 4.94 -16.90 10.79
N ASP A 71 4.58 -18.17 10.57
CA ASP A 71 4.23 -18.66 9.23
C ASP A 71 2.86 -18.10 8.82
N LEU A 72 2.89 -17.08 7.97
CA LEU A 72 1.68 -16.35 7.54
C LEU A 72 0.71 -17.21 6.74
N VAL A 73 1.19 -18.26 6.06
CA VAL A 73 0.31 -19.19 5.33
C VAL A 73 -0.48 -20.04 6.33
N LYS A 74 0.16 -20.54 7.39
CA LYS A 74 -0.53 -21.28 8.46
C LYS A 74 -1.49 -20.39 9.25
N ALA A 75 -1.10 -19.14 9.47
CA ALA A 75 -1.95 -18.15 10.13
C ALA A 75 -3.12 -17.66 9.25
N GLY A 76 -3.18 -18.04 7.98
CA GLY A 76 -4.22 -17.59 7.05
C GLY A 76 -4.07 -16.14 6.55
N VAL A 77 -2.92 -15.52 6.80
CA VAL A 77 -2.61 -14.13 6.41
C VAL A 77 -1.95 -14.14 5.03
N VAL A 78 -2.77 -14.21 3.99
CA VAL A 78 -2.30 -14.35 2.62
C VAL A 78 -3.06 -13.46 1.65
N ASP A 79 -2.35 -12.92 0.66
CA ASP A 79 -2.93 -12.21 -0.47
C ASP A 79 -2.83 -13.05 -1.75
N PRO A 80 -3.82 -12.98 -2.64
CA PRO A 80 -3.73 -13.62 -3.95
C PRO A 80 -2.53 -13.08 -4.74
N LYS A 81 -1.70 -13.97 -5.27
CA LYS A 81 -0.53 -13.61 -6.08
C LYS A 81 -0.86 -12.63 -7.20
N LYS A 82 -2.01 -12.82 -7.88
CA LYS A 82 -2.45 -11.96 -8.98
C LYS A 82 -2.63 -10.51 -8.53
N VAL A 83 -3.23 -10.28 -7.35
CA VAL A 83 -3.45 -8.94 -6.80
C VAL A 83 -2.13 -8.23 -6.56
N THR A 84 -1.22 -8.86 -5.82
CA THR A 84 0.09 -8.28 -5.49
C THR A 84 0.93 -7.99 -6.74
N ARG A 85 0.92 -8.92 -7.71
CA ARG A 85 1.62 -8.74 -8.98
C ARG A 85 1.04 -7.59 -9.80
N THR A 86 -0.28 -7.53 -9.95
CA THR A 86 -0.96 -6.49 -10.74
C THR A 86 -0.76 -5.12 -10.12
N ALA A 87 -0.80 -5.00 -8.80
CA ALA A 87 -0.53 -3.76 -8.09
C ALA A 87 0.88 -3.22 -8.42
N LEU A 88 1.91 -4.06 -8.33
CA LEU A 88 3.28 -3.67 -8.67
C LEU A 88 3.42 -3.29 -10.16
N GLN A 89 2.81 -4.07 -11.04
CA GLN A 89 2.87 -3.85 -12.49
C GLN A 89 2.23 -2.51 -12.88
N ASN A 90 1.04 -2.22 -12.35
CA ASN A 90 0.35 -0.96 -12.61
C ASN A 90 1.10 0.23 -12.02
N ALA A 91 1.60 0.11 -10.78
CA ALA A 91 2.39 1.17 -10.15
C ALA A 91 3.66 1.48 -10.96
N SER A 92 4.37 0.46 -11.43
CA SER A 92 5.57 0.64 -12.25
C SER A 92 5.26 1.30 -13.60
N SER A 93 4.13 0.93 -14.23
CA SER A 93 3.69 1.52 -15.49
C SER A 93 3.41 3.03 -15.33
N ILE A 94 2.66 3.41 -14.29
CA ILE A 94 2.35 4.82 -14.03
C ILE A 94 3.60 5.59 -13.63
N ALA A 95 4.47 5.03 -12.79
CA ALA A 95 5.72 5.66 -12.42
C ALA A 95 6.62 5.93 -13.64
N GLY A 96 6.71 4.96 -14.57
CA GLY A 96 7.45 5.13 -15.82
C GLY A 96 6.89 6.25 -16.70
N LEU A 97 5.56 6.36 -16.79
CA LEU A 97 4.92 7.48 -17.49
C LEU A 97 5.25 8.82 -16.83
N LEU A 98 5.15 8.92 -15.51
CA LEU A 98 5.46 10.16 -14.77
C LEU A 98 6.91 10.60 -14.95
N LEU A 99 7.86 9.65 -15.00
CA LEU A 99 9.27 9.96 -15.22
C LEU A 99 9.56 10.53 -16.61
N THR A 100 8.73 10.22 -17.60
CA THR A 100 8.88 10.68 -18.97
C THR A 100 7.99 11.88 -19.34
N THR A 101 7.17 12.37 -18.40
CA THR A 101 6.21 13.46 -18.59
C THR A 101 6.79 14.78 -18.06
N GLU A 102 6.72 15.84 -18.84
CA GLU A 102 7.15 17.18 -18.43
C GLU A 102 6.01 17.97 -17.74
N CYS A 103 4.75 17.62 -17.98
CA CYS A 103 3.59 18.34 -17.47
C CYS A 103 2.45 17.37 -17.14
N LEU A 104 1.73 17.66 -16.05
CA LEU A 104 0.52 16.96 -15.65
C LEU A 104 -0.64 17.94 -15.60
N ILE A 105 -1.70 17.64 -16.33
CA ILE A 105 -2.94 18.43 -16.31
C ILE A 105 -3.98 17.64 -15.54
N THR A 106 -4.50 18.23 -14.45
CA THR A 106 -5.51 17.58 -13.61
C THR A 106 -6.65 18.56 -13.31
N GLU A 107 -7.81 18.02 -12.97
CA GLU A 107 -8.92 18.81 -12.46
C GLU A 107 -8.62 19.31 -11.06
N ILE A 108 -8.99 20.57 -10.78
CA ILE A 108 -8.94 21.11 -9.42
C ILE A 108 -10.13 20.54 -8.65
N PRO A 109 -9.92 19.87 -7.50
CA PRO A 109 -11.02 19.32 -6.72
C PRO A 109 -12.01 20.41 -6.31
N GLU A 110 -13.25 20.31 -6.75
CA GLU A 110 -14.31 21.18 -6.29
C GLU A 110 -14.55 20.97 -4.78
N LYS A 111 -14.63 22.08 -4.04
CA LYS A 111 -15.11 22.03 -2.65
C LYS A 111 -16.55 21.58 -2.68
N LYS A 112 -16.83 20.36 -2.24
CA LYS A 112 -18.21 19.92 -1.98
C LYS A 112 -18.81 20.88 -0.96
N GLU A 113 -19.67 21.81 -1.40
CA GLU A 113 -20.51 22.57 -0.49
C GLU A 113 -21.34 21.56 0.33
N LYS A 114 -21.18 21.66 1.64
CA LYS A 114 -22.05 20.88 2.54
C LYS A 114 -23.49 21.27 2.22
N ALA A 115 -24.28 20.33 1.73
CA ALA A 115 -25.71 20.53 1.57
C ALA A 115 -26.26 21.16 2.85
N PRO A 116 -27.04 22.24 2.77
CA PRO A 116 -27.62 22.86 3.96
C PRO A 116 -28.44 21.79 4.69
N ALA A 117 -28.14 21.64 5.98
CA ALA A 117 -28.91 20.74 6.85
C ALA A 117 -30.37 21.15 6.76
N GLY A 118 -31.21 20.29 6.14
CA GLY A 118 -32.64 20.52 6.03
C GLY A 118 -33.22 20.73 7.43
N HIS A 119 -33.76 21.94 7.66
CA HIS A 119 -34.59 22.20 8.81
C HIS A 119 -35.83 21.30 8.70
N GLY A 120 -35.84 20.21 9.45
CA GLY A 120 -37.04 19.45 9.78
C GLY A 120 -37.99 20.34 10.61
N GLY A 121 -38.88 21.02 9.91
CA GLY A 121 -39.98 21.71 10.54
C GLY A 121 -40.93 20.70 11.16
N GLY A 122 -40.90 20.57 12.49
CA GLY A 122 -41.93 19.94 13.26
C GLY A 122 -43.14 20.85 13.27
N HIS A 123 -44.21 20.47 12.59
CA HIS A 123 -45.54 20.99 12.86
C HIS A 123 -46.27 20.03 13.80
N GLY A 124 -46.30 20.42 15.06
CA GLY A 124 -47.32 19.97 15.99
C GLY A 124 -48.66 20.58 15.59
N MET A 125 -49.66 19.75 15.55
CA MET A 125 -51.08 20.06 15.62
C MET A 125 -51.61 18.99 16.54
N GLY A 126 -52.03 19.29 17.73
CA GLY A 126 -53.05 20.23 18.18
C GLY A 126 -54.39 19.53 18.17
N ASP A 127 -54.74 19.01 19.34
CA ASP A 127 -56.09 19.03 19.92
C ASP A 127 -57.30 18.82 18.98
N MET A 128 -58.07 17.81 19.32
CA MET A 128 -59.53 17.99 19.47
C MET A 128 -60.17 16.80 20.16
N ASP A 129 -60.79 17.14 21.27
CA ASP A 129 -61.89 16.52 21.97
C ASP A 129 -62.92 15.75 21.11
N TYR A 130 -63.30 14.65 21.58
CA TYR A 130 -64.61 14.16 22.02
C TYR A 130 -64.52 12.68 22.38
#